data_68b6705d398235d073b1914549603db2
#
_entry.id   68b6705d398235d073b1914549603db2
#
_cell.length_a   1.000
_cell.length_b   1.000
_cell.length_c   1.000
_cell.angle_alpha   90.00
_cell.angle_beta   90.00
_cell.angle_gamma   90.00
#
_symmetry.space_group_name_H-M   'P 1'
#
loop_
_entity.id
_entity.type
_entity.pdbx_description
1 polymer ?
#
loop_
_entity_poly.entity_id
_entity_poly.type
_entity_poly.pdbx_seq_one_letter_code
_entity_poly.pdbx_strand_id
1 'polypeptide(L)'
;MATHEHYYVPAQSKWPIIATVGMFVTVYGLATWFNDLKAARPESHGPLIFFIGGLLVAYMLFGWFGAVIKESRAGLYSPQLDRSFRWGMSWFIFSEVMFFVAFFGALFYVRHVSVPGLAGEGTKGLSHMLWPNFEYAWPLLNNPDPKLYPAPKEVISPWGLPLLNTVLLVSSSVTITIAHHALKKGHRGALKLWLAITVLLGCAFLGFQAEEYIHAYKELGLTLGSGVYGATFFMLTGFHGAHVTIGTIILFVMLMRILRGHFDNEHQFGFEAASWYWHFVDVVWIGLFIFVYVL
;
A
#
# COMPACT_ATOMS: atom_id res chain seq x y z
N MET A 1 -39.25 26.59 -10.25
CA MET A 1 -38.45 26.30 -11.47
C MET A 1 -37.25 25.46 -11.00
N ALA A 2 -37.15 24.22 -11.43
CA ALA A 2 -35.98 23.41 -11.14
C ALA A 2 -34.82 24.01 -11.95
N THR A 3 -33.85 24.58 -11.26
CA THR A 3 -32.56 24.97 -11.88
C THR A 3 -31.93 23.67 -12.36
N HIS A 4 -31.87 23.47 -13.69
CA HIS A 4 -31.04 22.41 -14.26
C HIS A 4 -29.62 22.66 -13.82
N GLU A 5 -29.15 21.89 -12.83
CA GLU A 5 -27.74 21.87 -12.45
C GLU A 5 -26.94 21.42 -13.67
N HIS A 6 -26.17 22.35 -14.25
CA HIS A 6 -25.27 22.01 -15.35
C HIS A 6 -24.21 21.03 -14.85
N TYR A 7 -24.24 19.80 -15.36
CA TYR A 7 -23.21 18.83 -15.12
C TYR A 7 -21.90 19.32 -15.77
N TYR A 8 -20.87 19.52 -14.96
CA TYR A 8 -19.56 19.94 -15.47
C TYR A 8 -18.91 18.78 -16.24
N VAL A 9 -18.58 19.03 -17.49
CA VAL A 9 -17.80 18.13 -18.34
C VAL A 9 -16.40 18.72 -18.45
N PRO A 10 -15.35 18.02 -17.95
CA PRO A 10 -13.97 18.50 -18.08
C PRO A 10 -13.56 18.70 -19.53
N ALA A 11 -12.75 19.74 -19.80
CA ALA A 11 -12.14 19.93 -21.10
C ALA A 11 -11.20 18.77 -21.46
N GLN A 12 -10.91 18.59 -22.76
CA GLN A 12 -9.96 17.57 -23.21
C GLN A 12 -8.62 17.70 -22.47
N SER A 13 -8.12 16.58 -21.95
CA SER A 13 -6.93 16.51 -21.13
C SER A 13 -5.84 15.63 -21.77
N LYS A 14 -4.58 16.05 -21.63
CA LYS A 14 -3.42 15.26 -22.06
C LYS A 14 -3.00 14.17 -21.08
N TRP A 15 -3.53 14.20 -19.87
CA TRP A 15 -3.08 13.32 -18.77
C TRP A 15 -3.29 11.83 -19.05
N PRO A 16 -4.40 11.38 -19.68
CA PRO A 16 -4.59 9.96 -20.01
C PRO A 16 -3.54 9.41 -20.97
N ILE A 17 -3.12 10.19 -21.97
CA ILE A 17 -2.07 9.77 -22.93
C ILE A 17 -0.73 9.67 -22.20
N ILE A 18 -0.37 10.67 -21.38
CA ILE A 18 0.86 10.64 -20.59
C ILE A 18 0.85 9.47 -19.61
N ALA A 19 -0.28 9.17 -18.98
CA ALA A 19 -0.44 8.01 -18.10
C ALA A 19 -0.15 6.69 -18.86
N THR A 20 -0.76 6.51 -20.02
CA THR A 20 -0.59 5.32 -20.85
C THR A 20 0.88 5.11 -21.23
N VAL A 21 1.55 6.16 -21.73
CA VAL A 21 2.96 6.09 -22.08
C VAL A 21 3.83 5.82 -20.86
N GLY A 22 3.60 6.53 -19.74
CA GLY A 22 4.36 6.36 -18.50
C GLY A 22 4.22 4.95 -17.94
N MET A 23 3.00 4.42 -17.88
CA MET A 23 2.74 3.05 -17.41
C MET A 23 3.38 2.01 -18.34
N PHE A 24 3.24 2.16 -19.65
CA PHE A 24 3.87 1.25 -20.61
C PHE A 24 5.40 1.21 -20.43
N VAL A 25 6.05 2.37 -20.36
CA VAL A 25 7.51 2.46 -20.17
C VAL A 25 7.92 1.84 -18.82
N THR A 26 7.15 2.08 -17.75
CA THR A 26 7.41 1.49 -16.43
C THR A 26 7.36 -0.03 -16.47
N VAL A 27 6.27 -0.59 -17.01
CA VAL A 27 6.09 -2.06 -17.08
C VAL A 27 7.12 -2.69 -18.02
N TYR A 28 7.41 -2.08 -19.16
CA TYR A 28 8.43 -2.55 -20.07
C TYR A 28 9.83 -2.56 -19.42
N GLY A 29 10.17 -1.48 -18.69
CA GLY A 29 11.43 -1.40 -17.93
C GLY A 29 11.54 -2.49 -16.87
N LEU A 30 10.46 -2.74 -16.12
CA LEU A 30 10.41 -3.78 -15.09
C LEU A 30 10.55 -5.19 -15.71
N ALA A 31 9.84 -5.46 -16.80
CA ALA A 31 9.94 -6.74 -17.52
C ALA A 31 11.34 -6.98 -18.06
N THR A 32 11.97 -5.97 -18.67
CA THR A 32 13.35 -6.04 -19.15
C THR A 32 14.30 -6.32 -17.99
N TRP A 33 14.18 -5.60 -16.89
CA TRP A 33 15.02 -5.78 -15.71
C TRP A 33 14.94 -7.21 -15.17
N PHE A 34 13.75 -7.77 -14.97
CA PHE A 34 13.60 -9.14 -14.48
C PHE A 34 14.11 -10.20 -15.45
N ASN A 35 13.92 -9.99 -16.76
CA ASN A 35 14.47 -10.90 -17.78
C ASN A 35 16.02 -10.87 -17.79
N ASP A 36 16.61 -9.70 -17.63
CA ASP A 36 18.07 -9.56 -17.60
C ASP A 36 18.67 -10.14 -16.30
N LEU A 37 17.99 -9.96 -15.15
CA LEU A 37 18.37 -10.61 -13.89
C LEU A 37 18.34 -12.14 -14.04
N LYS A 38 17.28 -12.69 -14.63
CA LYS A 38 17.16 -14.15 -14.86
C LYS A 38 18.24 -14.67 -15.82
N ALA A 39 18.60 -13.89 -16.82
CA ALA A 39 19.63 -14.23 -17.80
C ALA A 39 21.06 -13.94 -17.31
N ALA A 40 21.22 -13.48 -16.05
CA ALA A 40 22.51 -13.07 -15.46
C ALA A 40 23.29 -12.09 -16.35
N ARG A 41 22.61 -11.18 -17.05
CA ARG A 41 23.25 -10.15 -17.89
C ARG A 41 23.82 -9.05 -17.00
N PRO A 42 25.13 -8.73 -17.11
CA PRO A 42 25.78 -7.75 -16.24
C PRO A 42 25.32 -6.30 -16.53
N GLU A 43 24.93 -6.01 -17.77
CA GLU A 43 24.45 -4.70 -18.18
C GLU A 43 22.97 -4.78 -18.56
N SER A 44 22.12 -4.21 -17.71
CA SER A 44 20.67 -4.10 -17.96
C SER A 44 20.26 -2.63 -18.06
N HIS A 45 19.55 -2.28 -19.11
CA HIS A 45 18.90 -0.98 -19.24
C HIS A 45 17.52 -0.94 -18.55
N GLY A 46 17.04 -2.10 -18.05
CA GLY A 46 15.74 -2.24 -17.41
C GLY A 46 15.51 -1.26 -16.26
N PRO A 47 16.44 -1.12 -15.28
CA PRO A 47 16.31 -0.17 -14.17
C PRO A 47 16.17 1.28 -14.63
N LEU A 48 16.94 1.70 -15.63
CA LEU A 48 16.87 3.06 -16.17
C LEU A 48 15.52 3.33 -16.85
N ILE A 49 15.06 2.40 -17.68
CA ILE A 49 13.75 2.51 -18.35
C ILE A 49 12.62 2.53 -17.33
N PHE A 50 12.68 1.67 -16.31
CA PHE A 50 11.72 1.66 -15.20
C PHE A 50 11.67 3.00 -14.46
N PHE A 51 12.83 3.57 -14.16
CA PHE A 51 12.92 4.87 -13.49
C PHE A 51 12.35 6.02 -14.33
N ILE A 52 12.66 6.05 -15.64
CA ILE A 52 12.10 7.04 -16.57
C ILE A 52 10.58 6.92 -16.64
N GLY A 53 10.05 5.69 -16.73
CA GLY A 53 8.60 5.44 -16.69
C GLY A 53 7.97 5.94 -15.40
N GLY A 54 8.58 5.64 -14.26
CA GLY A 54 8.14 6.11 -12.95
C GLY A 54 8.10 7.65 -12.84
N LEU A 55 9.11 8.34 -13.40
CA LEU A 55 9.12 9.80 -13.45
C LEU A 55 7.99 10.37 -14.32
N LEU A 56 7.68 9.72 -15.45
CA LEU A 56 6.54 10.12 -16.30
C LEU A 56 5.22 9.94 -15.59
N VAL A 57 5.03 8.82 -14.85
CA VAL A 57 3.84 8.59 -14.03
C VAL A 57 3.74 9.63 -12.91
N ALA A 58 4.84 9.92 -12.22
CA ALA A 58 4.87 10.96 -11.19
C ALA A 58 4.51 12.33 -11.77
N TYR A 59 5.10 12.73 -12.90
CA TYR A 59 4.76 13.98 -13.60
C TYR A 59 3.27 14.04 -13.96
N MET A 60 2.72 12.95 -14.46
CA MET A 60 1.29 12.84 -14.79
C MET A 60 0.43 13.05 -13.54
N LEU A 61 0.72 12.36 -12.44
CA LEU A 61 -0.04 12.46 -11.19
C LEU A 61 -0.01 13.91 -10.64
N PHE A 62 1.16 14.53 -10.56
CA PHE A 62 1.27 15.92 -10.11
C PHE A 62 0.50 16.89 -10.99
N GLY A 63 0.59 16.72 -12.30
CA GLY A 63 -0.12 17.59 -13.25
C GLY A 63 -1.62 17.39 -13.22
N TRP A 64 -2.09 16.13 -13.18
CA TRP A 64 -3.51 15.79 -13.12
C TRP A 64 -4.15 16.27 -11.83
N PHE A 65 -3.58 15.92 -10.67
CA PHE A 65 -4.09 16.42 -9.39
C PHE A 65 -4.00 17.95 -9.29
N GLY A 66 -2.98 18.57 -9.89
CA GLY A 66 -2.90 20.03 -10.01
C GLY A 66 -4.07 20.63 -10.78
N ALA A 67 -4.49 20.00 -11.88
CA ALA A 67 -5.67 20.40 -12.64
C ALA A 67 -6.97 20.25 -11.82
N VAL A 68 -7.16 19.08 -11.18
CA VAL A 68 -8.32 18.81 -10.30
C VAL A 68 -8.41 19.84 -9.16
N ILE A 69 -7.29 20.22 -8.55
CA ILE A 69 -7.27 21.24 -7.50
C ILE A 69 -7.69 22.61 -8.06
N LYS A 70 -7.23 22.98 -9.26
CA LYS A 70 -7.61 24.24 -9.90
C LYS A 70 -9.11 24.28 -10.21
N GLU A 71 -9.68 23.20 -10.77
CA GLU A 71 -11.10 23.06 -11.08
C GLU A 71 -11.97 23.13 -9.82
N SER A 72 -11.56 22.41 -8.75
CA SER A 72 -12.24 22.43 -7.46
C SER A 72 -12.28 23.85 -6.87
N ARG A 73 -11.14 24.58 -6.91
CA ARG A 73 -11.05 25.97 -6.40
C ARG A 73 -11.82 26.98 -7.25
N ALA A 74 -12.01 26.68 -8.53
CA ALA A 74 -12.84 27.50 -9.41
C ALA A 74 -14.35 27.28 -9.19
N GLY A 75 -14.76 26.37 -8.29
CA GLY A 75 -16.16 26.09 -7.98
C GLY A 75 -16.91 25.40 -9.14
N LEU A 76 -16.20 24.67 -10.00
CA LEU A 76 -16.79 24.04 -11.19
C LEU A 76 -17.56 22.74 -10.86
N TYR A 77 -17.42 22.21 -9.65
CA TYR A 77 -17.97 20.92 -9.27
C TYR A 77 -19.39 21.06 -8.70
N SER A 78 -20.34 20.41 -9.36
CA SER A 78 -21.73 20.31 -8.91
C SER A 78 -21.89 19.27 -7.80
N PRO A 79 -22.98 19.31 -6.99
CA PRO A 79 -23.30 18.27 -6.01
C PRO A 79 -23.43 16.87 -6.62
N GLN A 80 -23.84 16.77 -7.89
CA GLN A 80 -23.88 15.50 -8.61
C GLN A 80 -22.48 14.96 -8.88
N LEU A 81 -21.53 15.82 -9.26
CA LEU A 81 -20.14 15.45 -9.49
C LEU A 81 -19.46 15.04 -8.19
N ASP A 82 -19.74 15.73 -7.07
CA ASP A 82 -19.24 15.34 -5.73
C ASP A 82 -19.68 13.93 -5.36
N ARG A 83 -20.95 13.57 -5.60
CA ARG A 83 -21.43 12.19 -5.40
C ARG A 83 -20.70 11.19 -6.31
N SER A 84 -20.43 11.55 -7.57
CA SER A 84 -19.68 10.69 -8.51
C SER A 84 -18.25 10.44 -8.03
N PHE A 85 -17.57 11.47 -7.50
CA PHE A 85 -16.23 11.32 -6.91
C PHE A 85 -16.25 10.41 -5.67
N ARG A 86 -17.27 10.50 -4.80
CA ARG A 86 -17.44 9.62 -3.64
C ARG A 86 -17.62 8.17 -4.06
N TRP A 87 -18.44 7.91 -5.05
CA TRP A 87 -18.59 6.57 -5.62
C TRP A 87 -17.28 6.07 -6.26
N GLY A 88 -16.58 6.93 -7.00
CA GLY A 88 -15.29 6.61 -7.57
C GLY A 88 -14.26 6.22 -6.50
N MET A 89 -14.19 6.99 -5.40
CA MET A 89 -13.29 6.67 -4.28
C MET A 89 -13.69 5.37 -3.57
N SER A 90 -14.99 5.11 -3.40
CA SER A 90 -15.47 3.85 -2.81
C SER A 90 -15.06 2.63 -3.65
N TRP A 91 -15.21 2.70 -4.97
CA TRP A 91 -14.78 1.64 -5.89
C TRP A 91 -13.26 1.49 -5.92
N PHE A 92 -12.52 2.59 -5.85
CA PHE A 92 -11.07 2.54 -5.74
C PHE A 92 -10.63 1.79 -4.46
N ILE A 93 -11.18 2.17 -3.29
CA ILE A 93 -10.87 1.46 -2.03
C ILE A 93 -11.29 0.00 -2.11
N PHE A 94 -12.44 -0.31 -2.71
CA PHE A 94 -12.87 -1.69 -2.90
C PHE A 94 -11.85 -2.50 -3.73
N SER A 95 -11.31 -1.93 -4.80
CA SER A 95 -10.27 -2.59 -5.61
C SER A 95 -9.00 -2.87 -4.79
N GLU A 96 -8.60 -1.94 -3.95
CA GLU A 96 -7.43 -2.10 -3.07
C GLU A 96 -7.67 -3.15 -1.98
N VAL A 97 -8.89 -3.21 -1.43
CA VAL A 97 -9.31 -4.29 -0.52
C VAL A 97 -9.18 -5.65 -1.22
N MET A 98 -9.69 -5.78 -2.46
CA MET A 98 -9.60 -7.04 -3.23
C MET A 98 -8.16 -7.40 -3.57
N PHE A 99 -7.29 -6.42 -3.81
CA PHE A 99 -5.86 -6.63 -3.98
C PHE A 99 -5.25 -7.31 -2.74
N PHE A 100 -5.50 -6.80 -1.54
CA PHE A 100 -5.01 -7.43 -0.32
C PHE A 100 -5.69 -8.76 -0.01
N VAL A 101 -6.98 -8.92 -0.30
CA VAL A 101 -7.70 -10.20 -0.18
C VAL A 101 -7.02 -11.29 -1.01
N ALA A 102 -6.54 -10.97 -2.21
CA ALA A 102 -5.80 -11.93 -3.04
C ALA A 102 -4.49 -12.39 -2.36
N PHE A 103 -3.73 -11.48 -1.74
CA PHE A 103 -2.50 -11.85 -1.02
C PHE A 103 -2.78 -12.60 0.29
N PHE A 104 -3.79 -12.21 1.07
CA PHE A 104 -4.21 -12.98 2.24
C PHE A 104 -4.74 -14.36 1.85
N GLY A 105 -5.46 -14.45 0.73
CA GLY A 105 -5.90 -15.73 0.16
C GLY A 105 -4.73 -16.62 -0.27
N ALA A 106 -3.69 -16.04 -0.86
CA ALA A 106 -2.46 -16.75 -1.19
C ALA A 106 -1.74 -17.25 0.07
N LEU A 107 -1.61 -16.42 1.11
CA LEU A 107 -1.05 -16.81 2.40
C LEU A 107 -1.86 -17.97 3.02
N PHE A 108 -3.19 -17.87 3.02
CA PHE A 108 -4.07 -18.90 3.52
C PHE A 108 -3.88 -20.23 2.76
N TYR A 109 -3.84 -20.18 1.42
CA TYR A 109 -3.65 -21.35 0.57
C TYR A 109 -2.27 -22.00 0.82
N VAL A 110 -1.22 -21.19 0.90
CA VAL A 110 0.14 -21.68 1.18
C VAL A 110 0.18 -22.39 2.53
N ARG A 111 -0.33 -21.74 3.56
CA ARG A 111 -0.27 -22.22 4.95
C ARG A 111 -1.12 -23.47 5.19
N HIS A 112 -2.33 -23.53 4.63
CA HIS A 112 -3.30 -24.59 4.96
C HIS A 112 -3.44 -25.68 3.90
N VAL A 113 -2.95 -25.47 2.67
CA VAL A 113 -3.11 -26.41 1.57
C VAL A 113 -1.77 -26.80 0.96
N SER A 114 -0.96 -25.84 0.54
CA SER A 114 0.23 -26.10 -0.26
C SER A 114 1.34 -26.74 0.59
N VAL A 115 1.73 -26.13 1.70
CA VAL A 115 2.85 -26.60 2.54
C VAL A 115 2.50 -27.89 3.30
N PRO A 116 1.30 -28.05 3.90
CA PRO A 116 0.89 -29.35 4.43
C PRO A 116 0.87 -30.46 3.38
N GLY A 117 0.41 -30.15 2.15
CA GLY A 117 0.45 -31.09 1.04
C GLY A 117 1.86 -31.54 0.64
N LEU A 118 2.89 -30.68 0.78
CA LEU A 118 4.30 -31.07 0.56
C LEU A 118 4.80 -32.02 1.65
N ALA A 119 4.33 -31.88 2.88
CA ALA A 119 4.63 -32.80 3.99
C ALA A 119 3.87 -34.13 3.92
N GLY A 120 3.01 -34.30 2.91
CA GLY A 120 2.25 -35.53 2.70
C GLY A 120 0.88 -35.57 3.38
N GLU A 121 0.39 -34.46 3.89
CA GLU A 121 -0.96 -34.39 4.45
C GLU A 121 -2.03 -34.39 3.34
N GLY A 122 -3.17 -35.02 3.65
CA GLY A 122 -4.31 -35.13 2.73
C GLY A 122 -4.11 -36.17 1.62
N THR A 123 -4.70 -35.91 0.43
CA THR A 123 -4.68 -36.85 -0.72
C THR A 123 -3.38 -36.80 -1.54
N LYS A 124 -2.41 -35.96 -1.17
CA LYS A 124 -1.17 -35.72 -1.93
C LYS A 124 0.06 -36.45 -1.38
N GLY A 125 -0.10 -37.65 -0.83
CA GLY A 125 0.97 -38.46 -0.24
C GLY A 125 2.20 -38.71 -1.13
N LEU A 126 2.09 -38.54 -2.44
CA LEU A 126 3.22 -38.60 -3.38
C LEU A 126 4.27 -37.50 -3.14
N SER A 127 3.89 -36.33 -2.64
CA SER A 127 4.83 -35.25 -2.35
C SER A 127 5.78 -35.59 -1.20
N HIS A 128 5.35 -36.42 -0.25
CA HIS A 128 6.20 -36.90 0.85
C HIS A 128 7.30 -37.86 0.34
N MET A 129 7.10 -38.54 -0.80
CA MET A 129 8.15 -39.38 -1.42
C MET A 129 9.31 -38.52 -1.96
N LEU A 130 9.04 -37.29 -2.38
CA LEU A 130 10.07 -36.36 -2.84
C LEU A 130 10.82 -35.70 -1.67
N TRP A 131 10.12 -35.44 -0.56
CA TRP A 131 10.61 -34.73 0.61
C TRP A 131 10.34 -35.53 1.90
N PRO A 132 10.93 -36.72 2.09
CA PRO A 132 10.57 -37.61 3.19
C PRO A 132 10.94 -37.10 4.57
N ASN A 133 11.88 -36.15 4.65
CA ASN A 133 12.33 -35.52 5.90
C ASN A 133 11.68 -34.17 6.17
N PHE A 134 10.73 -33.74 5.33
CA PHE A 134 10.05 -32.49 5.51
C PHE A 134 8.80 -32.67 6.38
N GLU A 135 8.81 -31.98 7.52
CA GLU A 135 7.68 -31.89 8.44
C GLU A 135 7.06 -30.49 8.35
N TYR A 136 5.73 -30.44 8.29
CA TYR A 136 5.02 -29.18 8.27
C TYR A 136 5.05 -28.51 9.63
N ALA A 137 5.51 -27.29 9.65
CA ALA A 137 5.39 -26.37 10.79
C ALA A 137 5.18 -24.94 10.27
N TRP A 138 4.36 -24.17 10.94
CA TRP A 138 4.19 -22.75 10.64
C TRP A 138 4.48 -21.92 11.90
N PRO A 139 5.30 -20.89 11.84
CA PRO A 139 6.06 -20.33 10.69
C PRO A 139 7.07 -21.31 10.08
N LEU A 140 7.28 -21.21 8.75
CA LEU A 140 8.10 -22.15 8.00
C LEU A 140 9.60 -21.82 8.18
N LEU A 141 10.22 -22.40 9.22
CA LEU A 141 11.65 -22.28 9.54
C LEU A 141 12.49 -23.43 8.96
N ASN A 142 11.88 -24.37 8.26
CA ASN A 142 12.55 -25.44 7.54
C ASN A 142 11.90 -25.62 6.17
N ASN A 143 12.67 -25.46 5.10
CA ASN A 143 12.17 -25.61 3.74
C ASN A 143 12.42 -27.05 3.24
N PRO A 144 11.58 -27.60 2.35
CA PRO A 144 11.78 -28.93 1.76
C PRO A 144 13.14 -29.06 1.07
N ASP A 145 13.61 -28.03 0.39
CA ASP A 145 14.96 -27.94 -0.18
C ASP A 145 15.73 -26.76 0.39
N PRO A 146 16.49 -26.95 1.49
CA PRO A 146 17.24 -25.87 2.13
C PRO A 146 18.46 -25.40 1.33
N LYS A 147 18.87 -26.15 0.27
CA LYS A 147 19.97 -25.72 -0.60
C LYS A 147 19.51 -24.68 -1.61
N LEU A 148 18.31 -24.83 -2.16
CA LEU A 148 17.71 -23.86 -3.08
C LEU A 148 17.04 -22.70 -2.36
N TYR A 149 16.43 -22.97 -1.21
CA TYR A 149 15.69 -21.98 -0.42
C TYR A 149 16.17 -22.04 1.03
N PRO A 150 17.21 -21.29 1.39
CA PRO A 150 17.68 -21.23 2.77
C PRO A 150 16.57 -20.65 3.66
N ALA A 151 16.20 -21.38 4.69
CA ALA A 151 15.15 -20.94 5.63
C ALA A 151 15.65 -19.80 6.53
N PRO A 152 14.77 -18.94 7.05
CA PRO A 152 15.13 -17.95 8.05
C PRO A 152 15.52 -18.64 9.36
N LYS A 153 16.39 -17.99 10.14
CA LYS A 153 16.83 -18.51 11.44
C LYS A 153 15.74 -18.40 12.50
N GLU A 154 15.07 -17.26 12.49
CA GLU A 154 14.00 -16.89 13.42
C GLU A 154 12.95 -16.05 12.72
N VAL A 155 11.79 -15.90 13.35
CA VAL A 155 10.70 -15.01 12.92
C VAL A 155 10.75 -13.70 13.69
N ILE A 156 10.13 -12.66 13.13
CA ILE A 156 9.99 -11.39 13.81
C ILE A 156 8.97 -11.54 14.94
N SER A 157 9.38 -11.17 16.17
CA SER A 157 8.46 -11.20 17.32
C SER A 157 7.35 -10.16 17.15
N PRO A 158 6.07 -10.55 17.25
CA PRO A 158 4.94 -9.61 17.15
C PRO A 158 4.94 -8.55 18.25
N TRP A 159 5.48 -8.86 19.42
CA TRP A 159 5.43 -8.02 20.61
C TRP A 159 6.50 -6.91 20.68
N GLY A 160 7.36 -6.81 19.67
CA GLY A 160 8.39 -5.77 19.53
C GLY A 160 7.94 -4.60 18.64
N LEU A 161 8.71 -4.35 17.58
CA LEU A 161 8.43 -3.29 16.61
C LEU A 161 7.06 -3.40 15.94
N PRO A 162 6.54 -4.62 15.60
CA PRO A 162 5.22 -4.70 14.97
C PRO A 162 4.08 -4.21 15.88
N LEU A 163 4.13 -4.48 17.19
CA LEU A 163 3.15 -3.95 18.15
C LEU A 163 3.25 -2.43 18.26
N LEU A 164 4.47 -1.89 18.34
CA LEU A 164 4.68 -0.44 18.37
C LEU A 164 4.09 0.21 17.10
N ASN A 165 4.37 -0.35 15.94
CA ASN A 165 3.82 0.09 14.65
C ASN A 165 2.29 0.05 14.64
N THR A 166 1.69 -0.97 15.24
CA THR A 166 0.23 -1.07 15.39
C THR A 166 -0.31 0.08 16.25
N VAL A 167 0.33 0.37 17.39
CA VAL A 167 -0.08 1.49 18.26
C VAL A 167 0.04 2.84 17.52
N LEU A 168 1.13 3.05 16.78
CA LEU A 168 1.35 4.28 16.01
C LEU A 168 0.26 4.47 14.95
N LEU A 169 -0.05 3.42 14.18
CA LEU A 169 -0.99 3.51 13.08
C LEU A 169 -2.43 3.67 13.58
N VAL A 170 -2.85 2.90 14.59
CA VAL A 170 -4.18 3.04 15.23
C VAL A 170 -4.32 4.43 15.87
N SER A 171 -3.27 4.95 16.53
CA SER A 171 -3.29 6.32 17.06
C SER A 171 -3.44 7.35 15.94
N SER A 172 -2.80 7.13 14.78
CA SER A 172 -2.92 8.01 13.62
C SER A 172 -4.33 8.02 13.03
N SER A 173 -5.04 6.89 13.10
CA SER A 173 -6.45 6.77 12.73
C SER A 173 -7.35 7.65 13.60
N VAL A 174 -7.08 7.69 14.90
CA VAL A 174 -7.80 8.59 15.82
C VAL A 174 -7.49 10.06 15.51
N THR A 175 -6.22 10.40 15.31
CA THR A 175 -5.82 11.80 15.06
C THR A 175 -6.37 12.35 13.75
N ILE A 176 -6.44 11.56 12.66
CA ILE A 176 -7.05 12.01 11.40
C ILE A 176 -8.57 12.18 11.55
N THR A 177 -9.22 11.32 12.35
CA THR A 177 -10.65 11.46 12.64
C THR A 177 -10.94 12.77 13.39
N ILE A 178 -10.12 13.12 14.39
CA ILE A 178 -10.23 14.40 15.09
C ILE A 178 -9.99 15.58 14.13
N ALA A 179 -8.99 15.47 13.24
CA ALA A 179 -8.73 16.47 12.21
C ALA A 179 -9.94 16.66 11.29
N HIS A 180 -10.59 15.58 10.87
CA HIS A 180 -11.80 15.62 10.03
C HIS A 180 -12.98 16.30 10.77
N HIS A 181 -13.19 16.00 12.05
CA HIS A 181 -14.20 16.71 12.84
C HIS A 181 -13.88 18.20 13.02
N ALA A 182 -12.59 18.55 13.20
CA ALA A 182 -12.16 19.93 13.28
C ALA A 182 -12.40 20.69 11.96
N LEU A 183 -12.21 20.05 10.81
CA LEU A 183 -12.53 20.61 9.49
C LEU A 183 -14.03 20.93 9.39
N LYS A 184 -14.90 19.98 9.73
CA LYS A 184 -16.37 20.15 9.71
C LYS A 184 -16.86 21.28 10.62
N LYS A 185 -16.18 21.49 11.76
CA LYS A 185 -16.50 22.56 12.71
C LYS A 185 -15.82 23.90 12.38
N GLY A 186 -15.00 23.96 11.34
CA GLY A 186 -14.26 25.19 10.97
C GLY A 186 -13.08 25.53 11.89
N HIS A 187 -12.68 24.63 12.80
CA HIS A 187 -11.60 24.84 13.76
C HIS A 187 -10.22 24.63 13.09
N ARG A 188 -9.77 25.61 12.29
CA ARG A 188 -8.55 25.50 11.48
C ARG A 188 -7.26 25.22 12.28
N GLY A 189 -7.13 25.74 13.50
CA GLY A 189 -5.97 25.49 14.37
C GLY A 189 -5.85 24.01 14.75
N ALA A 190 -6.95 23.43 15.25
CA ALA A 190 -7.02 22.02 15.62
C ALA A 190 -6.83 21.09 14.41
N LEU A 191 -7.43 21.43 13.25
CA LEU A 191 -7.25 20.73 12.00
C LEU A 191 -5.78 20.60 11.59
N LYS A 192 -5.04 21.72 11.59
CA LYS A 192 -3.61 21.76 11.25
C LYS A 192 -2.79 20.91 12.20
N LEU A 193 -3.02 21.04 13.51
CA LEU A 193 -2.29 20.31 14.54
C LEU A 193 -2.50 18.79 14.41
N TRP A 194 -3.77 18.35 14.39
CA TRP A 194 -4.07 16.93 14.38
C TRP A 194 -3.65 16.23 13.07
N LEU A 195 -3.78 16.92 11.93
CA LEU A 195 -3.28 16.39 10.67
C LEU A 195 -1.75 16.32 10.63
N ALA A 196 -1.03 17.32 11.19
CA ALA A 196 0.42 17.27 11.30
C ALA A 196 0.87 16.09 12.19
N ILE A 197 0.18 15.84 13.31
CA ILE A 197 0.44 14.69 14.16
C ILE A 197 0.21 13.39 13.37
N THR A 198 -0.87 13.28 12.59
CA THR A 198 -1.13 12.10 11.75
C THR A 198 0.00 11.82 10.77
N VAL A 199 0.49 12.85 10.08
CA VAL A 199 1.62 12.73 9.13
C VAL A 199 2.89 12.28 9.84
N LEU A 200 3.19 12.84 11.02
CA LEU A 200 4.36 12.45 11.81
C LEU A 200 4.28 10.99 12.28
N LEU A 201 3.09 10.52 12.72
CA LEU A 201 2.88 9.13 13.10
C LEU A 201 3.05 8.18 11.91
N GLY A 202 2.57 8.58 10.71
CA GLY A 202 2.79 7.83 9.47
C GLY A 202 4.27 7.73 9.09
N CYS A 203 5.02 8.83 9.22
CA CYS A 203 6.47 8.83 8.99
C CYS A 203 7.21 7.96 10.02
N ALA A 204 6.81 8.00 11.29
CA ALA A 204 7.39 7.17 12.35
C ALA A 204 7.15 5.68 12.07
N PHE A 205 5.94 5.30 11.68
CA PHE A 205 5.61 3.95 11.26
C PHE A 205 6.55 3.46 10.14
N LEU A 206 6.73 4.26 9.09
CA LEU A 206 7.62 3.91 7.97
C LEU A 206 9.08 3.76 8.41
N GLY A 207 9.54 4.60 9.34
CA GLY A 207 10.88 4.50 9.91
C GLY A 207 11.10 3.19 10.66
N PHE A 208 10.18 2.81 11.55
CA PHE A 208 10.26 1.54 12.28
C PHE A 208 10.06 0.31 11.37
N GLN A 209 9.22 0.42 10.34
CA GLN A 209 9.08 -0.65 9.34
C GLN A 209 10.38 -0.87 8.55
N ALA A 210 11.09 0.20 8.20
CA ALA A 210 12.39 0.10 7.54
C ALA A 210 13.44 -0.54 8.47
N GLU A 211 13.47 -0.17 9.76
CA GLU A 211 14.32 -0.77 10.77
C GLU A 211 14.04 -2.27 10.93
N GLU A 212 12.77 -2.65 11.00
CA GLU A 212 12.34 -4.04 11.05
C GLU A 212 12.83 -4.85 9.85
N TYR A 213 12.76 -4.29 8.64
CA TYR A 213 13.25 -4.94 7.43
C TYR A 213 14.77 -5.10 7.44
N ILE A 214 15.50 -4.09 7.91
CA ILE A 214 16.96 -4.16 8.04
C ILE A 214 17.34 -5.28 9.02
N HIS A 215 16.66 -5.36 10.16
CA HIS A 215 16.84 -6.43 11.15
C HIS A 215 16.52 -7.81 10.55
N ALA A 216 15.39 -7.96 9.86
CA ALA A 216 14.99 -9.19 9.20
C ALA A 216 16.07 -9.71 8.23
N TYR A 217 16.58 -8.84 7.37
CA TYR A 217 17.60 -9.20 6.37
C TYR A 217 18.97 -9.50 6.96
N LYS A 218 19.43 -8.72 7.95
CA LYS A 218 20.80 -8.83 8.48
C LYS A 218 20.94 -9.87 9.56
N GLU A 219 19.97 -10.00 10.44
CA GLU A 219 20.12 -10.81 11.66
C GLU A 219 19.33 -12.11 11.59
N LEU A 220 18.06 -12.05 11.12
CA LEU A 220 17.20 -13.22 11.09
C LEU A 220 17.38 -14.08 9.83
N GLY A 221 18.05 -13.57 8.80
CA GLY A 221 18.13 -14.24 7.50
C GLY A 221 16.76 -14.37 6.79
N LEU A 222 15.77 -13.62 7.27
CA LEU A 222 14.45 -13.55 6.64
C LEU A 222 14.50 -12.60 5.46
N THR A 223 14.42 -13.16 4.26
CA THR A 223 14.52 -12.42 2.99
C THR A 223 13.43 -12.86 2.02
N LEU A 224 13.26 -12.16 0.91
CA LEU A 224 12.37 -12.61 -0.18
C LEU A 224 12.73 -14.02 -0.71
N GLY A 225 14.01 -14.41 -0.62
CA GLY A 225 14.51 -15.71 -1.03
C GLY A 225 14.42 -16.82 0.02
N SER A 226 13.93 -16.52 1.23
CA SER A 226 13.84 -17.50 2.34
C SER A 226 12.70 -18.51 2.19
N GLY A 227 12.31 -18.83 0.97
CA GLY A 227 11.19 -19.71 0.67
C GLY A 227 9.84 -18.98 0.70
N VAL A 228 8.76 -19.75 0.72
CA VAL A 228 7.41 -19.21 0.59
C VAL A 228 6.99 -18.35 1.79
N TYR A 229 7.51 -18.63 2.99
CA TYR A 229 7.24 -17.82 4.17
C TYR A 229 7.81 -16.40 4.00
N GLY A 230 9.09 -16.28 3.66
CA GLY A 230 9.72 -14.98 3.41
C GLY A 230 9.08 -14.24 2.24
N ALA A 231 8.77 -14.94 1.15
CA ALA A 231 8.12 -14.34 -0.01
C ALA A 231 6.72 -13.78 0.35
N THR A 232 5.87 -14.54 1.03
CA THR A 232 4.53 -14.08 1.44
C THR A 232 4.60 -12.95 2.46
N PHE A 233 5.53 -13.03 3.42
CA PHE A 233 5.78 -11.98 4.41
C PHE A 233 6.10 -10.64 3.73
N PHE A 234 7.15 -10.60 2.90
CA PHE A 234 7.59 -9.35 2.28
C PHE A 234 6.63 -8.84 1.19
N MET A 235 5.91 -9.72 0.50
CA MET A 235 4.89 -9.27 -0.45
C MET A 235 3.74 -8.57 0.26
N LEU A 236 3.20 -9.15 1.32
CA LEU A 236 2.10 -8.57 2.10
C LEU A 236 2.52 -7.28 2.80
N THR A 237 3.57 -7.34 3.61
CA THR A 237 4.02 -6.19 4.40
C THR A 237 4.65 -5.10 3.52
N GLY A 238 5.31 -5.46 2.43
CA GLY A 238 5.93 -4.52 1.49
C GLY A 238 4.90 -3.74 0.67
N PHE A 239 3.87 -4.41 0.13
CA PHE A 239 2.78 -3.68 -0.53
C PHE A 239 2.02 -2.80 0.46
N HIS A 240 1.81 -3.27 1.69
CA HIS A 240 1.23 -2.42 2.72
C HIS A 240 2.11 -1.19 3.00
N GLY A 241 3.41 -1.35 3.18
CA GLY A 241 4.35 -0.25 3.37
C GLY A 241 4.35 0.76 2.21
N ALA A 242 4.20 0.28 0.95
CA ALA A 242 4.01 1.15 -0.21
C ALA A 242 2.70 1.96 -0.11
N HIS A 243 1.59 1.35 0.33
CA HIS A 243 0.31 2.03 0.54
C HIS A 243 0.39 3.05 1.69
N VAL A 244 1.07 2.73 2.80
CA VAL A 244 1.33 3.70 3.89
C VAL A 244 2.16 4.88 3.39
N THR A 245 3.16 4.63 2.54
CA THR A 245 4.00 5.68 1.94
C THR A 245 3.16 6.61 1.08
N ILE A 246 2.34 6.06 0.17
CA ILE A 246 1.41 6.85 -0.67
C ILE A 246 0.42 7.62 0.21
N GLY A 247 -0.17 6.98 1.21
CA GLY A 247 -1.09 7.60 2.15
C GLY A 247 -0.46 8.76 2.92
N THR A 248 0.77 8.59 3.42
CA THR A 248 1.53 9.63 4.11
C THR A 248 1.81 10.83 3.19
N ILE A 249 2.17 10.58 1.92
CA ILE A 249 2.36 11.63 0.91
C ILE A 249 1.04 12.37 0.66
N ILE A 250 -0.08 11.64 0.50
CA ILE A 250 -1.41 12.24 0.31
C ILE A 250 -1.74 13.15 1.50
N LEU A 251 -1.59 12.67 2.74
CA LEU A 251 -1.86 13.44 3.95
C LEU A 251 -0.94 14.66 4.08
N PHE A 252 0.33 14.53 3.71
CA PHE A 252 1.26 15.66 3.66
C PHE A 252 0.81 16.72 2.64
N VAL A 253 0.39 16.31 1.45
CA VAL A 253 -0.19 17.22 0.45
C VAL A 253 -1.45 17.91 0.98
N MET A 254 -2.34 17.15 1.69
CA MET A 254 -3.51 17.75 2.33
C MET A 254 -3.13 18.76 3.39
N LEU A 255 -2.11 18.48 4.22
CA LEU A 255 -1.58 19.42 5.20
C LEU A 255 -1.09 20.71 4.52
N MET A 256 -0.32 20.62 3.44
CA MET A 256 0.15 21.79 2.70
C MET A 256 -1.01 22.61 2.10
N ARG A 257 -2.05 21.94 1.61
CA ARG A 257 -3.26 22.60 1.11
C ARG A 257 -4.02 23.32 2.23
N ILE A 258 -4.16 22.72 3.40
CA ILE A 258 -4.81 23.32 4.58
C ILE A 258 -4.02 24.53 5.08
N LEU A 259 -2.70 24.46 5.10
CA LEU A 259 -1.83 25.59 5.45
C LEU A 259 -2.02 26.78 4.49
N ARG A 260 -2.31 26.50 3.20
CA ARG A 260 -2.63 27.49 2.17
C ARG A 260 -4.11 27.93 2.16
N GLY A 261 -4.94 27.43 3.08
CA GLY A 261 -6.35 27.82 3.19
C GLY A 261 -7.30 27.23 2.14
N HIS A 262 -6.96 26.11 1.50
CA HIS A 262 -7.70 25.57 0.35
C HIS A 262 -9.00 24.86 0.69
N PHE A 263 -9.24 24.42 1.90
CA PHE A 263 -10.45 23.69 2.30
C PHE A 263 -11.38 24.59 3.13
N ASP A 264 -12.68 24.43 2.91
CA ASP A 264 -13.76 25.03 3.68
C ASP A 264 -14.77 23.96 4.12
N ASN A 265 -15.85 24.34 4.78
CA ASN A 265 -16.86 23.43 5.31
C ASN A 265 -17.73 22.79 4.19
N GLU A 266 -17.73 23.36 2.99
CA GLU A 266 -18.55 22.93 1.87
C GLU A 266 -17.74 22.07 0.87
N HIS A 267 -16.45 22.41 0.67
CA HIS A 267 -15.57 21.75 -0.31
C HIS A 267 -14.48 20.94 0.38
N GLN A 268 -14.84 19.81 0.98
CA GLN A 268 -13.92 18.99 1.78
C GLN A 268 -13.68 17.58 1.23
N PHE A 269 -14.28 17.20 0.08
CA PHE A 269 -14.19 15.83 -0.44
C PHE A 269 -12.75 15.31 -0.57
N GLY A 270 -11.81 16.14 -1.03
CA GLY A 270 -10.41 15.71 -1.17
C GLY A 270 -9.77 15.30 0.16
N PHE A 271 -10.10 15.98 1.27
CA PHE A 271 -9.65 15.60 2.60
C PHE A 271 -10.35 14.32 3.08
N GLU A 272 -11.64 14.22 2.84
CA GLU A 272 -12.44 13.05 3.21
C GLU A 272 -11.95 11.78 2.49
N ALA A 273 -11.67 11.87 1.18
CA ALA A 273 -11.08 10.79 0.40
C ALA A 273 -9.71 10.36 0.93
N ALA A 274 -8.85 11.31 1.31
CA ALA A 274 -7.56 11.02 1.94
C ALA A 274 -7.74 10.29 3.29
N SER A 275 -8.73 10.71 4.09
CA SER A 275 -9.05 10.06 5.36
C SER A 275 -9.56 8.62 5.14
N TRP A 276 -10.41 8.38 4.14
CA TRP A 276 -10.88 7.02 3.81
C TRP A 276 -9.74 6.11 3.40
N TYR A 277 -8.82 6.62 2.57
CA TYR A 277 -7.64 5.85 2.17
C TYR A 277 -6.76 5.50 3.37
N TRP A 278 -6.54 6.44 4.30
CA TRP A 278 -5.75 6.20 5.49
C TRP A 278 -6.38 5.15 6.40
N HIS A 279 -7.69 5.22 6.65
CA HIS A 279 -8.40 4.20 7.44
C HIS A 279 -8.38 2.82 6.77
N PHE A 280 -8.45 2.75 5.44
CA PHE A 280 -8.27 1.50 4.72
C PHE A 280 -6.89 0.89 5.01
N VAL A 281 -5.83 1.69 4.92
CA VAL A 281 -4.46 1.24 5.21
C VAL A 281 -4.34 0.73 6.65
N ASP A 282 -4.93 1.43 7.64
CA ASP A 282 -4.95 1.01 9.05
C ASP A 282 -5.62 -0.36 9.24
N VAL A 283 -6.77 -0.57 8.60
CA VAL A 283 -7.52 -1.85 8.69
C VAL A 283 -6.70 -2.99 8.10
N VAL A 284 -6.05 -2.77 6.97
CA VAL A 284 -5.17 -3.77 6.35
C VAL A 284 -4.00 -4.11 7.29
N TRP A 285 -3.40 -3.11 7.96
CA TRP A 285 -2.33 -3.36 8.93
C TRP A 285 -2.78 -4.25 10.09
N ILE A 286 -3.96 -4.00 10.65
CA ILE A 286 -4.50 -4.86 11.72
C ILE A 286 -4.63 -6.31 11.24
N GLY A 287 -5.10 -6.51 9.99
CA GLY A 287 -5.12 -7.83 9.35
C GLY A 287 -3.71 -8.44 9.24
N LEU A 288 -2.72 -7.67 8.79
CA LEU A 288 -1.33 -8.11 8.71
C LEU A 288 -0.77 -8.48 10.08
N PHE A 289 -0.97 -7.62 11.07
CA PHE A 289 -0.50 -7.88 12.43
C PHE A 289 -1.05 -9.21 12.97
N ILE A 290 -2.34 -9.46 12.79
CA ILE A 290 -2.97 -10.70 13.26
C ILE A 290 -2.51 -11.92 12.46
N PHE A 291 -2.62 -11.89 11.12
CA PHE A 291 -2.46 -13.09 10.28
C PHE A 291 -1.02 -13.37 9.87
N VAL A 292 -0.13 -12.39 9.92
CA VAL A 292 1.27 -12.54 9.48
C VAL A 292 2.23 -12.60 10.66
N TYR A 293 1.97 -11.80 11.72
CA TYR A 293 2.89 -11.73 12.86
C TYR A 293 2.44 -12.56 14.06
N VAL A 294 1.13 -12.61 14.39
CA VAL A 294 0.64 -13.29 15.60
C VAL A 294 0.28 -14.74 15.34
N LEU A 295 -0.43 -15.03 14.25
CA LEU A 295 -0.88 -16.37 13.86
C LEU A 295 0.12 -17.04 12.92
#